data_ce8aa4db3f94cd028142f930eac4474a
#
_entry.id   ce8aa4db3f94cd028142f930eac4474a
#
_cell.length_a   1.000
_cell.length_b   1.000
_cell.length_c   1.000
_cell.angle_alpha   90.00
_cell.angle_beta   90.00
_cell.angle_gamma   90.00
#
_symmetry.space_group_name_H-M   'P 1'
#
loop_
_entity.id
_entity.type
_entity.pdbx_description
1 polymer ?
#
loop_
_entity_poly.entity_id
_entity_poly.type
_entity_poly.pdbx_seq_one_letter_code
_entity_poly.pdbx_strand_id
1 'polypeptide(L)'
;RSYEPQIEALATGVEVVVGTPGRLIDLVQRRSLDLSRVRVLVLDEADEMLDMGFREDLEHILDQAPPERRTLLFSATIAREIVTLAKRYQKDAVRIDATDKSRQHADIEYRAYRIAPNEIEHAVVNTLRWFEAPRAMVFCSTRDSVRHLQSSLLERGFSTVSLSGEMGQRERTDALQSLRDGRARVCVATDVAARGLDLPDLGLVIHAELPMNRAGLLHRSGRTGRAGKKGVSVMLVPHSRRRKAERLMDDAGIDAVWSGAPTFDEIRKADEGRLLSPEFFEAEVTDEDMIVA
;
A
#
# COMPACT_ATOMS: atom_id res chain seq x y z
N ARG A 1 -10.73 17.78 -6.76
CA ARG A 1 -12.15 17.66 -7.16
C ARG A 1 -12.85 18.98 -6.88
N SER A 2 -13.83 19.36 -7.74
CA SER A 2 -14.67 20.53 -7.54
C SER A 2 -15.46 20.43 -6.22
N TYR A 3 -15.77 21.60 -5.64
CA TYR A 3 -16.55 21.71 -4.42
C TYR A 3 -18.06 21.74 -4.71
N GLU A 4 -18.46 22.27 -5.87
CA GLU A 4 -19.84 22.54 -6.22
C GLU A 4 -20.77 21.33 -6.06
N PRO A 5 -20.47 20.13 -6.62
CA PRO A 5 -21.33 18.95 -6.47
C PRO A 5 -21.43 18.48 -5.01
N GLN A 6 -20.39 18.72 -4.21
CA GLN A 6 -20.40 18.34 -2.79
C GLN A 6 -21.26 19.31 -1.97
N ILE A 7 -21.16 20.61 -2.25
CA ILE A 7 -21.95 21.67 -1.61
C ILE A 7 -23.43 21.47 -1.95
N GLU A 8 -23.75 21.17 -3.20
CA GLU A 8 -25.12 20.89 -3.64
C GLU A 8 -25.71 19.67 -2.93
N ALA A 9 -24.95 18.57 -2.88
CA ALA A 9 -25.37 17.37 -2.15
C ALA A 9 -25.58 17.65 -0.65
N LEU A 10 -24.71 18.42 -0.01
CA LEU A 10 -24.87 18.82 1.39
C LEU A 10 -26.10 19.72 1.61
N ALA A 11 -26.39 20.61 0.67
CA ALA A 11 -27.56 21.51 0.76
C ALA A 11 -28.89 20.74 0.60
N THR A 12 -28.93 19.66 -0.18
CA THR A 12 -30.11 18.79 -0.30
C THR A 12 -30.32 17.87 0.89
N GLY A 13 -29.29 17.72 1.74
CA GLY A 13 -29.30 16.88 2.91
C GLY A 13 -28.71 15.50 2.62
N VAL A 14 -27.79 15.08 3.48
CA VAL A 14 -27.14 13.76 3.42
C VAL A 14 -27.09 13.13 4.81
N GLU A 15 -27.20 11.82 4.87
CA GLU A 15 -27.13 11.08 6.13
C GLU A 15 -25.70 10.73 6.53
N VAL A 16 -24.82 10.54 5.54
CA VAL A 16 -23.42 10.15 5.73
C VAL A 16 -22.51 11.04 4.89
N VAL A 17 -21.48 11.58 5.53
CA VAL A 17 -20.42 12.33 4.86
C VAL A 17 -19.10 11.58 5.02
N VAL A 18 -18.41 11.33 3.92
CA VAL A 18 -17.09 10.70 3.91
C VAL A 18 -16.10 11.65 3.26
N GLY A 19 -14.98 11.92 3.92
CA GLY A 19 -13.97 12.81 3.41
C GLY A 19 -12.64 12.70 4.14
N THR A 20 -11.60 13.28 3.54
CA THR A 20 -10.32 13.49 4.20
C THR A 20 -10.41 14.68 5.17
N PRO A 21 -9.58 14.73 6.25
CA PRO A 21 -9.66 15.79 7.25
C PRO A 21 -9.67 17.20 6.64
N GLY A 22 -8.69 17.52 5.80
CA GLY A 22 -8.61 18.85 5.17
C GLY A 22 -9.84 19.22 4.32
N ARG A 23 -10.44 18.24 3.59
CA ARG A 23 -11.66 18.49 2.81
C ARG A 23 -12.87 18.77 3.71
N LEU A 24 -12.99 18.04 4.82
CA LEU A 24 -14.08 18.26 5.77
C LEU A 24 -13.96 19.63 6.43
N ILE A 25 -12.75 20.03 6.83
CA ILE A 25 -12.48 21.36 7.40
C ILE A 25 -12.82 22.47 6.41
N ASP A 26 -12.40 22.35 5.15
CA ASP A 26 -12.75 23.33 4.12
C ASP A 26 -14.27 23.51 3.98
N LEU A 27 -15.03 22.42 4.01
CA LEU A 27 -16.50 22.46 3.93
C LEU A 27 -17.13 23.08 5.17
N VAL A 28 -16.58 22.81 6.35
CA VAL A 28 -17.02 23.43 7.62
C VAL A 28 -16.73 24.93 7.62
N GLN A 29 -15.52 25.36 7.21
CA GLN A 29 -15.13 26.76 7.13
C GLN A 29 -16.00 27.54 6.11
N ARG A 30 -16.41 26.88 5.04
CA ARG A 30 -17.36 27.42 4.04
C ARG A 30 -18.82 27.45 4.54
N ARG A 31 -19.07 26.95 5.75
CA ARG A 31 -20.43 26.77 6.30
C ARG A 31 -21.34 25.89 5.42
N SER A 32 -20.76 25.04 4.60
CA SER A 32 -21.49 24.07 3.78
C SER A 32 -21.71 22.73 4.49
N LEU A 33 -20.89 22.43 5.50
CA LEU A 33 -21.02 21.25 6.36
C LEU A 33 -21.17 21.71 7.81
N ASP A 34 -22.27 21.29 8.43
CA ASP A 34 -22.54 21.50 9.85
C ASP A 34 -22.35 20.18 10.62
N LEU A 35 -21.40 20.16 11.54
CA LEU A 35 -21.08 19.00 12.36
C LEU A 35 -21.86 18.98 13.72
N SER A 36 -22.62 20.04 14.03
CA SER A 36 -23.32 20.17 15.32
C SER A 36 -24.39 19.10 15.59
N ARG A 37 -24.79 18.36 14.56
CA ARG A 37 -25.84 17.31 14.65
C ARG A 37 -25.29 15.91 14.39
N VAL A 38 -23.96 15.75 14.33
CA VAL A 38 -23.31 14.44 14.11
C VAL A 38 -23.55 13.54 15.32
N ARG A 39 -24.13 12.38 15.08
CA ARG A 39 -24.39 11.36 16.12
C ARG A 39 -23.31 10.29 16.17
N VAL A 40 -22.69 9.99 15.02
CA VAL A 40 -21.62 9.00 14.92
C VAL A 40 -20.47 9.60 14.11
N LEU A 41 -19.26 9.52 14.64
CA LEU A 41 -18.03 9.93 13.96
C LEU A 41 -17.09 8.72 13.88
N VAL A 42 -16.58 8.45 12.68
CA VAL A 42 -15.69 7.33 12.42
C VAL A 42 -14.36 7.88 11.94
N LEU A 43 -13.29 7.51 12.62
CA LEU A 43 -11.92 7.69 12.18
C LEU A 43 -11.40 6.34 11.68
N ASP A 44 -11.11 6.26 10.40
CA ASP A 44 -10.53 5.07 9.78
C ASP A 44 -9.08 5.33 9.36
N GLU A 45 -8.22 4.32 9.50
CA GLU A 45 -6.76 4.46 9.31
C GLU A 45 -6.16 5.63 10.15
N ALA A 46 -6.57 5.73 11.43
CA ALA A 46 -6.23 6.88 12.27
C ALA A 46 -4.72 7.06 12.48
N ASP A 47 -3.96 5.96 12.57
CA ASP A 47 -2.49 5.99 12.64
C ASP A 47 -1.88 6.64 11.38
N GLU A 48 -2.40 6.33 10.22
CA GLU A 48 -1.96 6.91 8.96
C GLU A 48 -2.24 8.41 8.90
N MET A 49 -3.41 8.85 9.36
CA MET A 49 -3.74 10.27 9.41
C MET A 49 -2.80 11.04 10.35
N LEU A 50 -2.44 10.47 11.50
CA LEU A 50 -1.49 11.08 12.42
C LEU A 50 -0.06 11.10 11.86
N ASP A 51 0.38 10.03 11.20
CA ASP A 51 1.68 9.94 10.54
C ASP A 51 1.82 10.99 9.41
N MET A 52 0.72 11.32 8.74
CA MET A 52 0.67 12.38 7.72
C MET A 52 0.59 13.82 8.31
N GLY A 53 0.52 13.95 9.62
CA GLY A 53 0.48 15.26 10.30
C GLY A 53 -0.91 15.87 10.44
N PHE A 54 -1.99 15.12 10.18
CA PHE A 54 -3.38 15.61 10.29
C PHE A 54 -3.93 15.67 11.73
N ARG A 55 -3.05 15.68 12.74
CA ARG A 55 -3.49 15.72 14.15
C ARG A 55 -4.40 16.91 14.43
N GLU A 56 -3.95 18.11 14.09
CA GLU A 56 -4.69 19.35 14.35
C GLU A 56 -6.02 19.37 13.60
N ASP A 57 -6.02 18.90 12.35
CA ASP A 57 -7.22 18.79 11.53
C ASP A 57 -8.24 17.83 12.16
N LEU A 58 -7.78 16.68 12.65
CA LEU A 58 -8.63 15.70 13.32
C LEU A 58 -9.22 16.26 14.62
N GLU A 59 -8.38 16.89 15.44
CA GLU A 59 -8.83 17.51 16.70
C GLU A 59 -9.85 18.61 16.42
N HIS A 60 -9.63 19.44 15.40
CA HIS A 60 -10.56 20.48 14.98
C HIS A 60 -11.95 19.91 14.59
N ILE A 61 -11.99 18.82 13.80
CA ILE A 61 -13.25 18.16 13.42
C ILE A 61 -13.94 17.56 14.64
N LEU A 62 -13.16 16.89 15.51
CA LEU A 62 -13.67 16.25 16.72
C LEU A 62 -14.24 17.26 17.72
N ASP A 63 -13.62 18.43 17.86
CA ASP A 63 -14.07 19.48 18.78
C ASP A 63 -15.36 20.19 18.28
N GLN A 64 -15.66 20.15 16.98
CA GLN A 64 -16.88 20.74 16.39
C GLN A 64 -18.11 19.83 16.50
N ALA A 65 -17.92 18.55 16.67
CA ALA A 65 -19.01 17.60 16.76
C ALA A 65 -19.49 17.45 18.23
N PRO A 66 -20.80 17.17 18.49
CA PRO A 66 -21.35 17.10 19.83
C PRO A 66 -20.58 16.12 20.74
N PRO A 67 -20.42 16.44 22.05
CA PRO A 67 -19.69 15.57 22.96
C PRO A 67 -20.42 14.26 23.28
N GLU A 68 -21.72 14.17 23.01
CA GLU A 68 -22.55 12.96 23.24
C GLU A 68 -22.48 11.98 22.04
N ARG A 69 -21.83 12.38 20.94
CA ARG A 69 -21.70 11.50 19.78
C ARG A 69 -21.00 10.18 20.12
N ARG A 70 -21.29 9.16 19.37
CA ARG A 70 -20.49 7.93 19.37
C ARG A 70 -19.26 8.13 18.47
N THR A 71 -18.07 7.92 19.04
CA THR A 71 -16.82 7.99 18.27
C THR A 71 -16.24 6.58 18.10
N LEU A 72 -16.06 6.14 16.86
CA LEU A 72 -15.41 4.89 16.50
C LEU A 72 -14.04 5.21 15.91
N LEU A 73 -13.01 4.48 16.35
CA LEU A 73 -11.65 4.66 15.90
C LEU A 73 -11.11 3.31 15.42
N PHE A 74 -10.71 3.27 14.14
CA PHE A 74 -10.06 2.13 13.52
C PHE A 74 -8.60 2.50 13.22
N SER A 75 -7.70 1.60 13.57
CA SER A 75 -6.26 1.79 13.38
C SER A 75 -5.57 0.44 13.28
N ALA A 76 -4.61 0.32 12.38
CA ALA A 76 -3.79 -0.89 12.27
C ALA A 76 -2.73 -0.97 13.39
N THR A 77 -2.31 0.18 13.94
CA THR A 77 -1.32 0.26 15.02
C THR A 77 -1.88 1.00 16.23
N ILE A 78 -1.32 0.71 17.41
CA ILE A 78 -1.69 1.39 18.67
C ILE A 78 -0.50 2.20 19.15
N ALA A 79 -0.15 3.25 18.40
CA ALA A 79 0.81 4.24 18.81
C ALA A 79 0.30 5.07 20.01
N ARG A 80 1.20 5.72 20.74
CA ARG A 80 0.83 6.57 21.90
C ARG A 80 -0.14 7.67 21.52
N GLU A 81 0.01 8.22 20.34
CA GLU A 81 -0.85 9.27 19.76
C GLU A 81 -2.28 8.79 19.59
N ILE A 82 -2.48 7.57 19.10
CA ILE A 82 -3.80 6.93 18.97
C ILE A 82 -4.46 6.76 20.33
N VAL A 83 -3.72 6.28 21.31
CA VAL A 83 -4.22 6.12 22.69
C VAL A 83 -4.63 7.47 23.27
N THR A 84 -3.84 8.52 23.03
CA THR A 84 -4.14 9.87 23.51
C THR A 84 -5.40 10.43 22.86
N LEU A 85 -5.54 10.28 21.55
CA LEU A 85 -6.72 10.69 20.80
C LEU A 85 -7.97 9.94 21.29
N ALA A 86 -7.88 8.62 21.44
CA ALA A 86 -8.96 7.80 21.96
C ALA A 86 -9.42 8.24 23.35
N LYS A 87 -8.49 8.43 24.30
CA LYS A 87 -8.79 8.88 25.66
C LYS A 87 -9.45 10.25 25.71
N ARG A 88 -9.12 11.16 24.78
CA ARG A 88 -9.68 12.51 24.76
C ARG A 88 -11.09 12.55 24.16
N TYR A 89 -11.36 11.73 23.13
CA TYR A 89 -12.55 11.87 22.30
C TYR A 89 -13.53 10.69 22.36
N GLN A 90 -13.19 9.62 23.05
CA GLN A 90 -14.09 8.49 23.26
C GLN A 90 -14.49 8.42 24.76
N LYS A 91 -15.75 8.09 24.99
CA LYS A 91 -16.29 7.82 26.33
C LYS A 91 -16.62 6.34 26.44
N ASP A 92 -16.20 5.70 27.54
CA ASP A 92 -16.47 4.28 27.84
C ASP A 92 -16.20 3.35 26.65
N ALA A 93 -15.14 3.63 25.90
CA ALA A 93 -14.80 2.90 24.70
C ALA A 93 -14.33 1.47 25.01
N VAL A 94 -14.93 0.52 24.33
CA VAL A 94 -14.48 -0.87 24.36
C VAL A 94 -13.39 -1.04 23.29
N ARG A 95 -12.22 -1.48 23.72
CA ARG A 95 -11.15 -1.85 22.80
C ARG A 95 -11.36 -3.27 22.29
N ILE A 96 -11.49 -3.41 20.98
CA ILE A 96 -11.53 -4.68 20.28
C ILE A 96 -10.22 -4.83 19.53
N ASP A 97 -9.41 -5.80 19.93
CA ASP A 97 -8.19 -6.16 19.22
C ASP A 97 -8.53 -7.32 18.26
N ALA A 98 -8.66 -6.98 16.98
CA ALA A 98 -8.93 -7.95 15.92
C ALA A 98 -7.63 -8.56 15.36
N THR A 99 -6.47 -8.21 15.96
CA THR A 99 -5.17 -8.64 15.52
C THR A 99 -4.91 -10.06 16.02
N ASP A 100 -5.10 -11.04 15.18
CA ASP A 100 -4.56 -12.38 15.43
C ASP A 100 -3.05 -12.34 15.16
N LYS A 101 -2.28 -12.13 16.22
CA LYS A 101 -0.81 -12.05 16.14
C LYS A 101 -0.17 -13.31 15.55
N SER A 102 -0.87 -14.44 15.61
CA SER A 102 -0.40 -15.71 15.05
C SER A 102 -0.65 -15.83 13.54
N ARG A 103 -1.61 -15.07 13.00
CA ARG A 103 -2.00 -15.12 11.58
C ARG A 103 -1.54 -13.94 10.75
N GLN A 104 -1.22 -12.80 11.37
CA GLN A 104 -0.98 -11.54 10.65
C GLN A 104 0.16 -11.60 9.63
N HIS A 105 1.04 -12.60 9.73
CA HIS A 105 2.20 -12.79 8.85
C HIS A 105 2.37 -14.23 8.34
N ALA A 106 1.49 -15.16 8.75
CA ALA A 106 1.62 -16.58 8.41
C ALA A 106 1.57 -16.84 6.88
N ASP A 107 0.90 -15.94 6.14
CA ASP A 107 0.73 -16.07 4.69
C ASP A 107 1.74 -15.22 3.89
N ILE A 108 2.63 -14.48 4.55
CA ILE A 108 3.63 -13.64 3.89
C ILE A 108 5.03 -14.17 4.18
N GLU A 109 5.75 -14.54 3.12
CA GLU A 109 7.18 -14.82 3.20
C GLU A 109 7.96 -13.51 3.11
N TYR A 110 8.77 -13.23 4.13
CA TYR A 110 9.59 -12.02 4.17
C TYR A 110 11.02 -12.30 3.74
N ARG A 111 11.52 -11.49 2.81
CA ARG A 111 12.92 -11.54 2.35
C ARG A 111 13.56 -10.17 2.42
N ALA A 112 14.83 -10.13 2.75
CA ALA A 112 15.64 -8.91 2.78
C ALA A 112 16.89 -9.12 1.90
N TYR A 113 16.97 -8.37 0.79
CA TYR A 113 18.09 -8.47 -0.13
C TYR A 113 19.10 -7.36 0.11
N ARG A 114 20.31 -7.75 0.44
CA ARG A 114 21.45 -6.81 0.58
C ARG A 114 21.94 -6.42 -0.81
N ILE A 115 21.94 -5.12 -1.08
CA ILE A 115 22.31 -4.56 -2.37
C ILE A 115 23.28 -3.38 -2.22
N ALA A 116 24.03 -3.07 -3.28
CA ALA A 116 24.71 -1.78 -3.38
C ALA A 116 23.68 -0.66 -3.67
N PRO A 117 23.92 0.59 -3.23
CA PRO A 117 22.97 1.67 -3.38
C PRO A 117 22.56 1.99 -4.83
N ASN A 118 23.44 1.72 -5.79
CA ASN A 118 23.22 1.92 -7.22
C ASN A 118 22.60 0.72 -7.95
N GLU A 119 22.28 -0.36 -7.23
CA GLU A 119 21.74 -1.61 -7.82
C GLU A 119 20.24 -1.76 -7.61
N ILE A 120 19.54 -0.77 -7.09
CA ILE A 120 18.10 -0.86 -6.77
C ILE A 120 17.29 -1.32 -7.98
N GLU A 121 17.49 -0.70 -9.15
CA GLU A 121 16.73 -1.05 -10.36
C GLU A 121 17.01 -2.49 -10.82
N HIS A 122 18.29 -2.88 -10.88
CA HIS A 122 18.66 -4.25 -11.24
C HIS A 122 18.07 -5.27 -10.25
N ALA A 123 18.11 -4.96 -8.96
CA ALA A 123 17.54 -5.82 -7.94
C ALA A 123 16.01 -5.93 -8.06
N VAL A 124 15.30 -4.85 -8.42
CA VAL A 124 13.86 -4.90 -8.72
C VAL A 124 13.59 -5.81 -9.92
N VAL A 125 14.28 -5.59 -11.03
CA VAL A 125 14.15 -6.39 -12.27
C VAL A 125 14.41 -7.87 -11.98
N ASN A 126 15.52 -8.16 -11.30
CA ASN A 126 15.89 -9.53 -10.97
C ASN A 126 14.87 -10.20 -10.03
N THR A 127 14.35 -9.45 -9.07
CA THR A 127 13.30 -9.95 -8.15
C THR A 127 12.00 -10.24 -8.91
N LEU A 128 11.57 -9.35 -9.82
CA LEU A 128 10.38 -9.56 -10.64
C LEU A 128 10.52 -10.80 -11.55
N ARG A 129 11.69 -11.01 -12.15
CA ARG A 129 11.98 -12.19 -12.98
C ARG A 129 12.09 -13.48 -12.16
N TRP A 130 12.66 -13.39 -10.96
CA TRP A 130 12.81 -14.55 -10.08
C TRP A 130 11.47 -15.13 -9.63
N PHE A 131 10.56 -14.27 -9.18
CA PHE A 131 9.27 -14.71 -8.65
C PHE A 131 8.19 -14.90 -9.71
N GLU A 132 8.29 -14.22 -10.85
CA GLU A 132 7.29 -14.25 -11.94
C GLU A 132 5.84 -14.13 -11.46
N ALA A 133 5.64 -13.40 -10.37
CA ALA A 133 4.32 -13.21 -9.82
C ALA A 133 3.36 -12.59 -10.87
N PRO A 134 2.14 -13.11 -10.99
CA PRO A 134 1.15 -12.58 -11.95
C PRO A 134 0.89 -11.09 -11.74
N ARG A 135 0.97 -10.63 -10.49
CA ARG A 135 0.85 -9.22 -10.13
C ARG A 135 1.84 -8.89 -9.03
N ALA A 136 2.56 -7.79 -9.22
CA ALA A 136 3.52 -7.29 -8.25
C ALA A 136 3.32 -5.80 -7.98
N MET A 137 3.66 -5.36 -6.77
CA MET A 137 3.71 -3.96 -6.39
C MET A 137 5.10 -3.58 -5.93
N VAL A 138 5.60 -2.45 -6.45
CA VAL A 138 6.90 -1.91 -6.09
C VAL A 138 6.72 -0.56 -5.41
N PHE A 139 7.19 -0.44 -4.18
CA PHE A 139 7.08 0.78 -3.39
C PHE A 139 8.34 1.64 -3.48
N CYS A 140 8.16 2.90 -3.85
CA CYS A 140 9.16 3.96 -3.82
C CYS A 140 8.74 5.07 -2.85
N SER A 141 9.70 5.87 -2.37
CA SER A 141 9.44 6.96 -1.41
C SER A 141 9.02 8.26 -2.08
N THR A 142 9.44 8.51 -3.32
CA THR A 142 9.19 9.76 -4.04
C THR A 142 8.48 9.53 -5.37
N ARG A 143 7.82 10.56 -5.88
CA ARG A 143 7.18 10.53 -7.20
C ARG A 143 8.21 10.39 -8.33
N ASP A 144 9.37 11.00 -8.15
CA ASP A 144 10.46 10.93 -9.14
C ASP A 144 11.02 9.52 -9.22
N SER A 145 11.24 8.86 -8.08
CA SER A 145 11.62 7.44 -8.05
C SER A 145 10.57 6.54 -8.72
N VAL A 146 9.27 6.83 -8.52
CA VAL A 146 8.18 6.09 -9.19
C VAL A 146 8.26 6.25 -10.70
N ARG A 147 8.36 7.49 -11.21
CA ARG A 147 8.45 7.77 -12.65
C ARG A 147 9.68 7.12 -13.28
N HIS A 148 10.83 7.29 -12.64
CA HIS A 148 12.09 6.74 -13.12
C HIS A 148 12.05 5.20 -13.20
N LEU A 149 11.62 4.55 -12.12
CA LEU A 149 11.53 3.09 -12.08
C LEU A 149 10.48 2.54 -13.05
N GLN A 150 9.33 3.21 -13.20
CA GLN A 150 8.32 2.83 -14.19
C GLN A 150 8.91 2.86 -15.61
N SER A 151 9.57 3.95 -16.01
CA SER A 151 10.21 4.06 -17.34
C SER A 151 11.24 2.97 -17.55
N SER A 152 12.11 2.75 -16.57
CA SER A 152 13.13 1.71 -16.59
C SER A 152 12.55 0.30 -16.76
N LEU A 153 11.43 0.00 -16.10
CA LEU A 153 10.74 -1.29 -16.22
C LEU A 153 10.06 -1.46 -17.59
N LEU A 154 9.42 -0.40 -18.11
CA LEU A 154 8.81 -0.40 -19.45
C LEU A 154 9.84 -0.65 -20.54
N GLU A 155 11.01 0.02 -20.49
CA GLU A 155 12.13 -0.19 -21.42
C GLU A 155 12.64 -1.63 -21.40
N ARG A 156 12.48 -2.34 -20.27
CA ARG A 156 12.86 -3.75 -20.11
C ARG A 156 11.74 -4.73 -20.41
N GLY A 157 10.63 -4.26 -20.99
CA GLY A 157 9.51 -5.10 -21.43
C GLY A 157 8.50 -5.49 -20.35
N PHE A 158 8.56 -4.91 -19.14
CA PHE A 158 7.54 -5.17 -18.13
C PHE A 158 6.28 -4.34 -18.41
N SER A 159 5.12 -4.97 -18.44
CA SER A 159 3.83 -4.27 -18.47
C SER A 159 3.57 -3.58 -17.12
N THR A 160 3.86 -2.27 -17.07
CA THR A 160 3.96 -1.52 -15.83
C THR A 160 3.03 -0.32 -15.82
N VAL A 161 2.32 -0.13 -14.71
CA VAL A 161 1.57 1.09 -14.39
C VAL A 161 2.17 1.76 -13.16
N SER A 162 1.93 3.06 -12.99
CA SER A 162 2.32 3.78 -11.78
C SER A 162 1.13 4.36 -11.07
N LEU A 163 1.28 4.59 -9.76
CA LEU A 163 0.34 5.33 -8.93
C LEU A 163 1.08 6.42 -8.18
N SER A 164 0.72 7.68 -8.45
CA SER A 164 1.28 8.85 -7.76
C SER A 164 0.17 9.82 -7.35
N GLY A 165 0.49 10.74 -6.42
CA GLY A 165 -0.49 11.71 -5.92
C GLY A 165 -0.92 12.78 -6.93
N GLU A 166 -0.22 12.91 -8.06
CA GLU A 166 -0.53 13.88 -9.13
C GLU A 166 -1.53 13.34 -10.15
N MET A 167 -1.72 12.03 -10.20
CA MET A 167 -2.63 11.40 -11.15
C MET A 167 -4.07 11.86 -10.94
N GLY A 168 -4.73 12.18 -12.05
CA GLY A 168 -6.17 12.39 -12.07
C GLY A 168 -6.92 11.12 -11.66
N GLN A 169 -8.15 11.28 -11.16
CA GLN A 169 -8.95 10.15 -10.70
C GLN A 169 -9.21 9.11 -11.82
N ARG A 170 -9.37 9.59 -13.06
CA ARG A 170 -9.58 8.72 -14.23
C ARG A 170 -8.34 7.88 -14.51
N GLU A 171 -7.17 8.50 -14.62
CA GLU A 171 -5.89 7.82 -14.83
C GLU A 171 -5.62 6.77 -13.75
N ARG A 172 -5.93 7.12 -12.48
CA ARG A 172 -5.79 6.19 -11.36
C ARG A 172 -6.73 4.98 -11.48
N THR A 173 -7.97 5.23 -11.90
CA THR A 173 -8.95 4.16 -12.13
C THR A 173 -8.51 3.25 -13.28
N ASP A 174 -8.02 3.83 -14.37
CA ASP A 174 -7.54 3.09 -15.55
C ASP A 174 -6.29 2.24 -15.23
N ALA A 175 -5.35 2.78 -14.43
CA ALA A 175 -4.18 2.05 -13.96
C ALA A 175 -4.57 0.85 -13.08
N LEU A 176 -5.50 1.05 -12.13
CA LEU A 176 -6.01 -0.03 -11.29
C LEU A 176 -6.76 -1.09 -12.08
N GLN A 177 -7.56 -0.67 -13.06
CA GLN A 177 -8.27 -1.59 -13.93
C GLN A 177 -7.30 -2.41 -14.77
N SER A 178 -6.25 -1.80 -15.32
CA SER A 178 -5.19 -2.50 -16.06
C SER A 178 -4.49 -3.57 -15.20
N LEU A 179 -4.28 -3.28 -13.91
CA LEU A 179 -3.69 -4.26 -12.98
C LEU A 179 -4.67 -5.40 -12.66
N ARG A 180 -5.98 -5.10 -12.53
CA ARG A 180 -7.03 -6.11 -12.29
C ARG A 180 -7.21 -7.05 -13.48
N ASP A 181 -7.22 -6.49 -14.67
CA ASP A 181 -7.41 -7.24 -15.93
C ASP A 181 -6.16 -8.02 -16.37
N GLY A 182 -5.02 -7.85 -15.67
CA GLY A 182 -3.76 -8.48 -16.03
C GLY A 182 -3.02 -7.81 -17.20
N ARG A 183 -3.53 -6.70 -17.77
CA ARG A 183 -2.84 -5.90 -18.80
C ARG A 183 -1.56 -5.26 -18.27
N ALA A 184 -1.52 -4.98 -16.98
CA ALA A 184 -0.31 -4.60 -16.27
C ALA A 184 0.01 -5.65 -15.20
N ARG A 185 1.26 -6.11 -15.16
CA ARG A 185 1.77 -7.04 -14.14
C ARG A 185 2.40 -6.33 -12.97
N VAL A 186 2.95 -5.14 -13.18
CA VAL A 186 3.70 -4.39 -12.17
C VAL A 186 3.05 -3.04 -11.91
N CYS A 187 2.86 -2.71 -10.64
CA CYS A 187 2.45 -1.39 -10.20
C CYS A 187 3.57 -0.74 -9.39
N VAL A 188 4.08 0.40 -9.83
CA VAL A 188 5.06 1.19 -9.06
C VAL A 188 4.32 2.33 -8.37
N ALA A 189 4.47 2.46 -7.05
CA ALA A 189 3.69 3.44 -6.29
C ALA A 189 4.44 4.05 -5.11
N THR A 190 3.98 5.23 -4.68
CA THR A 190 4.29 5.75 -3.35
C THR A 190 3.27 5.25 -2.32
N ASP A 191 3.62 5.28 -1.04
CA ASP A 191 2.70 4.92 0.06
C ASP A 191 1.38 5.68 -0.04
N VAL A 192 1.44 7.00 -0.15
CA VAL A 192 0.27 7.89 -0.23
C VAL A 192 -0.65 7.51 -1.39
N ALA A 193 -0.08 7.16 -2.53
CA ALA A 193 -0.87 6.81 -3.72
C ALA A 193 -1.49 5.42 -3.64
N ALA A 194 -0.86 4.49 -2.92
CA ALA A 194 -1.32 3.12 -2.76
C ALA A 194 -2.34 2.92 -1.63
N ARG A 195 -2.52 3.94 -0.77
CA ARG A 195 -3.47 3.88 0.36
C ARG A 195 -4.92 3.89 -0.09
N GLY A 196 -5.78 3.21 0.68
CA GLY A 196 -7.22 3.16 0.44
C GLY A 196 -7.61 2.55 -0.90
N LEU A 197 -6.68 1.87 -1.59
CA LEU A 197 -6.96 1.20 -2.85
C LEU A 197 -7.37 -0.25 -2.60
N ASP A 198 -8.49 -0.60 -3.22
CA ASP A 198 -8.87 -2.00 -3.41
C ASP A 198 -8.02 -2.57 -4.54
N LEU A 199 -6.86 -3.10 -4.16
CA LEU A 199 -5.93 -3.75 -5.06
C LEU A 199 -6.29 -5.24 -5.17
N PRO A 200 -6.14 -5.83 -6.38
CA PRO A 200 -6.24 -7.26 -6.52
C PRO A 200 -5.18 -7.95 -5.64
N ASP A 201 -5.36 -9.22 -5.39
CA ASP A 201 -4.39 -10.01 -4.67
C ASP A 201 -3.03 -9.99 -5.40
N LEU A 202 -2.02 -9.51 -4.70
CA LEU A 202 -0.67 -9.38 -5.23
C LEU A 202 0.17 -10.57 -4.75
N GLY A 203 0.82 -11.27 -5.66
CA GLY A 203 1.75 -12.34 -5.32
C GLY A 203 3.07 -11.82 -4.75
N LEU A 204 3.45 -10.60 -5.10
CA LEU A 204 4.74 -10.02 -4.74
C LEU A 204 4.63 -8.54 -4.37
N VAL A 205 5.26 -8.16 -3.27
CA VAL A 205 5.49 -6.78 -2.87
C VAL A 205 6.99 -6.54 -2.76
N ILE A 206 7.49 -5.50 -3.42
CA ILE A 206 8.90 -5.10 -3.36
C ILE A 206 8.99 -3.71 -2.71
N HIS A 207 9.74 -3.59 -1.65
CA HIS A 207 10.14 -2.30 -1.09
C HIS A 207 11.45 -1.88 -1.76
N ALA A 208 11.36 -1.18 -2.91
CA ALA A 208 12.53 -0.65 -3.61
C ALA A 208 13.28 0.37 -2.74
N GLU A 209 12.55 1.07 -1.90
CA GLU A 209 13.08 1.95 -0.86
C GLU A 209 12.45 1.60 0.49
N LEU A 210 13.26 1.69 1.56
CA LEU A 210 12.82 1.33 2.90
C LEU A 210 11.63 2.18 3.35
N PRO A 211 10.62 1.58 3.98
CA PRO A 211 9.52 2.34 4.58
C PRO A 211 10.02 3.24 5.71
N MET A 212 9.26 4.28 6.00
CA MET A 212 9.62 5.27 7.01
C MET A 212 9.61 4.66 8.42
N ASN A 213 8.59 3.85 8.72
CA ASN A 213 8.32 3.29 10.03
C ASN A 213 7.72 1.87 9.93
N ARG A 214 7.49 1.25 11.09
CA ARG A 214 6.85 -0.06 11.23
C ARG A 214 5.49 -0.13 10.53
N ALA A 215 4.64 0.88 10.72
CA ALA A 215 3.30 0.90 10.11
C ALA A 215 3.38 0.83 8.59
N GLY A 216 4.24 1.65 7.97
CA GLY A 216 4.50 1.62 6.54
C GLY A 216 4.99 0.26 6.04
N LEU A 217 5.87 -0.43 6.80
CA LEU A 217 6.31 -1.77 6.46
C LEU A 217 5.13 -2.76 6.43
N LEU A 218 4.30 -2.76 7.46
CA LEU A 218 3.15 -3.66 7.57
C LEU A 218 2.08 -3.36 6.51
N HIS A 219 1.77 -2.08 6.27
CA HIS A 219 0.78 -1.67 5.28
C HIS A 219 1.19 -1.99 3.85
N ARG A 220 2.48 -1.82 3.50
CA ARG A 220 3.01 -2.23 2.20
C ARG A 220 2.95 -3.75 2.05
N SER A 221 3.51 -4.48 3.01
CA SER A 221 3.55 -5.95 2.99
C SER A 221 2.15 -6.56 2.98
N GLY A 222 1.20 -5.97 3.72
CA GLY A 222 -0.20 -6.40 3.75
C GLY A 222 -0.98 -6.19 2.43
N ARG A 223 -0.31 -5.79 1.33
CA ARG A 223 -0.89 -5.82 -0.03
C ARG A 223 -0.78 -7.21 -0.66
N THR A 224 -0.01 -8.11 -0.08
CA THR A 224 0.06 -9.54 -0.43
C THR A 224 -0.35 -10.42 0.75
N GLY A 225 -0.45 -11.71 0.56
CA GLY A 225 -0.80 -12.67 1.62
C GLY A 225 -2.22 -12.50 2.15
N ARG A 226 -3.19 -12.18 1.28
CA ARG A 226 -4.58 -11.94 1.67
C ARG A 226 -5.47 -13.14 1.40
N ALA A 227 -6.52 -13.27 2.21
CA ALA A 227 -7.56 -14.29 2.05
C ALA A 227 -7.02 -15.75 2.00
N GLY A 228 -5.97 -16.04 2.79
CA GLY A 228 -5.37 -17.36 2.86
C GLY A 228 -4.46 -17.72 1.68
N LYS A 229 -4.18 -16.78 0.80
CA LYS A 229 -3.18 -16.96 -0.27
C LYS A 229 -1.80 -16.55 0.22
N LYS A 230 -0.81 -17.35 -0.13
CA LYS A 230 0.58 -17.02 0.20
C LYS A 230 1.11 -15.92 -0.71
N GLY A 231 1.92 -15.04 -0.15
CA GLY A 231 2.57 -13.96 -0.86
C GLY A 231 3.99 -13.72 -0.39
N VAL A 232 4.74 -12.93 -1.15
CA VAL A 232 6.13 -12.62 -0.84
C VAL A 232 6.31 -11.12 -0.69
N SER A 233 6.99 -10.70 0.38
CA SER A 233 7.39 -9.33 0.61
C SER A 233 8.92 -9.23 0.64
N VAL A 234 9.49 -8.51 -0.32
CA VAL A 234 10.94 -8.34 -0.49
C VAL A 234 11.35 -6.92 -0.13
N MET A 235 12.29 -6.77 0.76
CA MET A 235 12.90 -5.49 1.10
C MET A 235 14.28 -5.38 0.46
N LEU A 236 14.49 -4.38 -0.40
CA LEU A 236 15.82 -4.07 -0.95
C LEU A 236 16.56 -3.19 0.05
N VAL A 237 17.68 -3.69 0.57
CA VAL A 237 18.40 -3.07 1.68
C VAL A 237 19.80 -2.66 1.21
N PRO A 238 20.01 -1.37 0.91
CA PRO A 238 21.36 -0.86 0.68
C PRO A 238 22.25 -1.13 1.89
N HIS A 239 23.51 -1.50 1.66
CA HIS A 239 24.45 -1.83 2.75
C HIS A 239 24.50 -0.77 3.85
N SER A 240 24.43 0.52 3.47
CA SER A 240 24.43 1.66 4.40
C SER A 240 23.15 1.77 5.26
N ARG A 241 22.07 1.09 4.87
CA ARG A 241 20.76 1.15 5.54
C ARG A 241 20.41 -0.12 6.32
N ARG A 242 21.34 -1.09 6.42
CA ARG A 242 21.11 -2.39 7.07
C ARG A 242 20.54 -2.26 8.48
N ARG A 243 21.18 -1.46 9.35
CA ARG A 243 20.69 -1.27 10.74
C ARG A 243 19.28 -0.72 10.84
N LYS A 244 18.91 0.15 9.88
CA LYS A 244 17.53 0.68 9.82
C LYS A 244 16.55 -0.42 9.45
N ALA A 245 16.89 -1.25 8.46
CA ALA A 245 16.03 -2.36 8.02
C ALA A 245 15.85 -3.41 9.13
N GLU A 246 16.92 -3.81 9.81
CA GLU A 246 16.89 -4.73 10.96
C GLU A 246 15.94 -4.20 12.04
N ARG A 247 16.10 -2.94 12.46
CA ARG A 247 15.22 -2.32 13.46
C ARG A 247 13.75 -2.29 13.02
N LEU A 248 13.48 -1.95 11.76
CA LEU A 248 12.10 -1.93 11.22
C LEU A 248 11.44 -3.31 11.28
N MET A 249 12.19 -4.36 10.96
CA MET A 249 11.70 -5.74 11.01
C MET A 249 11.52 -6.23 12.45
N ASP A 250 12.48 -5.94 13.34
CA ASP A 250 12.38 -6.25 14.77
C ASP A 250 11.16 -5.58 15.41
N ASP A 251 10.97 -4.28 15.17
CA ASP A 251 9.81 -3.51 15.65
C ASP A 251 8.49 -4.08 15.12
N ALA A 252 8.50 -4.65 13.91
CA ALA A 252 7.33 -5.26 13.29
C ALA A 252 7.11 -6.74 13.70
N GLY A 253 8.09 -7.34 14.38
CA GLY A 253 8.06 -8.77 14.72
C GLY A 253 8.19 -9.68 13.48
N ILE A 254 8.92 -9.21 12.47
CA ILE A 254 9.12 -9.90 11.20
C ILE A 254 10.47 -10.61 11.21
N ASP A 255 10.45 -11.92 10.97
CA ASP A 255 11.64 -12.72 10.70
C ASP A 255 11.80 -12.87 9.18
N ALA A 256 12.80 -12.22 8.60
CA ALA A 256 13.04 -12.21 7.17
C ALA A 256 14.26 -13.05 6.80
N VAL A 257 14.18 -13.75 5.67
CA VAL A 257 15.32 -14.46 5.08
C VAL A 257 16.26 -13.44 4.41
N TRP A 258 17.48 -13.35 4.93
CA TRP A 258 18.51 -12.45 4.40
C TRP A 258 19.39 -13.12 3.35
N SER A 259 19.48 -12.51 2.16
CA SER A 259 20.36 -12.97 1.07
C SER A 259 20.88 -11.80 0.23
N GLY A 260 21.58 -12.07 -0.85
CA GLY A 260 21.74 -11.15 -2.00
C GLY A 260 20.45 -11.14 -2.83
N ALA A 261 20.30 -10.15 -3.71
CA ALA A 261 19.30 -10.20 -4.76
C ALA A 261 19.63 -11.35 -5.74
N PRO A 262 18.63 -11.97 -6.38
CA PRO A 262 18.87 -13.01 -7.38
C PRO A 262 19.81 -12.50 -8.46
N THR A 263 20.80 -13.33 -8.81
CA THR A 263 21.77 -13.03 -9.87
C THR A 263 21.23 -13.42 -11.24
N PHE A 264 21.80 -12.89 -12.29
CA PHE A 264 21.47 -13.26 -13.66
C PHE A 264 21.60 -14.79 -13.90
N ASP A 265 22.66 -15.41 -13.39
CA ASP A 265 22.88 -16.84 -13.57
C ASP A 265 21.86 -17.70 -12.83
N GLU A 266 21.43 -17.27 -11.62
CA GLU A 266 20.37 -17.94 -10.88
C GLU A 266 19.03 -17.82 -11.61
N ILE A 267 18.70 -16.66 -12.13
CA ILE A 267 17.46 -16.43 -12.90
C ILE A 267 17.50 -17.29 -14.17
N ARG A 268 18.59 -17.28 -14.92
CA ARG A 268 18.72 -18.10 -16.13
C ARG A 268 18.51 -19.58 -15.86
N LYS A 269 19.10 -20.10 -14.78
CA LYS A 269 18.89 -21.49 -14.38
C LYS A 269 17.44 -21.79 -13.99
N ALA A 270 16.78 -20.84 -13.32
CA ALA A 270 15.36 -20.97 -12.99
C ALA A 270 14.50 -20.98 -14.25
N ASP A 271 14.78 -20.10 -15.22
CA ASP A 271 14.08 -20.03 -16.52
C ASP A 271 14.28 -21.32 -17.32
N GLU A 272 15.51 -21.85 -17.40
CA GLU A 272 15.81 -23.14 -18.00
C GLU A 272 15.02 -24.28 -17.34
N GLY A 273 14.94 -24.27 -16.01
CA GLY A 273 14.16 -25.26 -15.24
C GLY A 273 12.65 -25.17 -15.52
N ARG A 274 12.11 -23.97 -15.70
CA ARG A 274 10.68 -23.77 -16.03
C ARG A 274 10.36 -24.23 -17.45
N LEU A 275 11.22 -23.90 -18.41
CA LEU A 275 11.07 -24.36 -19.80
C LEU A 275 11.13 -25.89 -19.94
N LEU A 276 11.85 -26.57 -19.06
CA LEU A 276 11.95 -28.02 -19.03
C LEU A 276 10.91 -28.69 -18.13
N SER A 277 10.01 -27.93 -17.50
CA SER A 277 8.98 -28.50 -16.63
C SER A 277 7.89 -29.22 -17.45
N PRO A 278 7.33 -30.35 -16.97
CA PRO A 278 6.20 -31.01 -17.63
C PRO A 278 5.00 -30.07 -17.85
N GLU A 279 4.74 -29.17 -16.91
CA GLU A 279 3.65 -28.19 -16.96
C GLU A 279 3.77 -27.25 -18.17
N PHE A 280 4.98 -26.93 -18.61
CA PHE A 280 5.22 -26.11 -19.79
C PHE A 280 4.81 -26.84 -21.09
N PHE A 281 5.06 -28.16 -21.18
CA PHE A 281 4.72 -28.98 -22.34
C PHE A 281 3.25 -29.41 -22.36
N GLU A 282 2.55 -29.35 -21.21
CA GLU A 282 1.13 -29.67 -21.10
C GLU A 282 0.24 -28.42 -21.23
N ALA A 283 0.81 -27.21 -21.24
CA ALA A 283 0.07 -25.97 -21.42
C ALA A 283 -0.57 -25.92 -22.82
N GLU A 284 -1.85 -25.64 -22.89
CA GLU A 284 -2.54 -25.39 -24.18
C GLU A 284 -1.91 -24.14 -24.82
N VAL A 285 -1.54 -24.28 -26.10
CA VAL A 285 -1.04 -23.17 -26.90
C VAL A 285 -2.16 -22.18 -27.12
N THR A 286 -1.98 -20.95 -26.68
CA THR A 286 -2.97 -19.88 -26.85
C THR A 286 -2.77 -19.15 -28.19
N ASP A 287 -3.79 -18.43 -28.64
CA ASP A 287 -3.69 -17.62 -29.89
C ASP A 287 -2.58 -16.54 -29.77
N GLU A 288 -2.25 -16.10 -28.56
CA GLU A 288 -1.17 -15.15 -28.31
C GLU A 288 0.22 -15.79 -28.53
N ASP A 289 0.39 -17.07 -28.19
CA ASP A 289 1.62 -17.82 -28.42
C ASP A 289 1.90 -18.03 -29.90
N MET A 290 0.84 -18.11 -30.71
CA MET A 290 0.91 -18.29 -32.17
C MET A 290 1.34 -17.03 -32.93
N ILE A 291 1.23 -15.84 -32.30
CA ILE A 291 1.62 -14.57 -32.93
C ILE A 291 3.13 -14.28 -32.78
N VAL A 292 3.79 -14.94 -31.84
CA VAL A 292 5.23 -14.71 -31.52
C VAL A 292 6.15 -15.72 -32.23
N ALA A 293 5.61 -16.76 -32.82
CA ALA A 293 6.34 -17.75 -33.62
C ALA A 293 6.35 -17.38 -35.12
#